data_3217ca3277bcc074103ee7d813e7223c
#
_entry.id   3217ca3277bcc074103ee7d813e7223c
#
_cell.length_a   1.000
_cell.length_b   1.000
_cell.length_c   1.000
_cell.angle_alpha   90.00
_cell.angle_beta   90.00
_cell.angle_gamma   90.00
#
_symmetry.space_group_name_H-M   'P 1'
#
loop_
_entity.id
_entity.type
_entity.pdbx_description
1 polymer ?
#
loop_
_entity_poly.entity_id
_entity_poly.type
_entity_poly.pdbx_seq_one_letter_code
_entity_poly.pdbx_strand_id
1 'polypeptide(L)' 'GAGRFVRCAQTDRAIPLEVLRYWSVERQEAYAGPSEYLAALNAP' A
#
# COMPACT_ATOMS: atom_id res chain seq x y z
N GLY A 1 14.43 -17.68 3.77
CA GLY A 1 13.16 -17.42 4.30
C GLY A 1 12.32 -16.56 3.40
N ALA A 2 11.07 -16.51 3.70
CA ALA A 2 10.15 -15.71 2.95
C ALA A 2 10.47 -14.23 3.12
N GLY A 3 10.27 -13.47 2.08
CA GLY A 3 10.40 -12.04 2.16
C GLY A 3 9.30 -11.42 3.01
N ARG A 4 9.52 -10.20 3.41
CA ARG A 4 8.51 -9.47 4.17
C ARG A 4 7.54 -8.77 3.23
N PHE A 5 6.34 -8.60 3.68
CA PHE A 5 5.33 -7.91 2.89
C PHE A 5 4.38 -7.17 3.82
N VAL A 6 3.62 -6.25 3.23
CA VAL A 6 2.53 -5.54 3.90
C VAL A 6 1.27 -5.69 3.05
N ARG A 7 0.12 -5.37 3.62
CA ARG A 7 -1.14 -5.43 2.90
C ARG A 7 -1.52 -4.06 2.38
N CYS A 8 -2.04 -4.01 1.17
CA CYS A 8 -2.56 -2.78 0.60
C CYS A 8 -3.83 -2.37 1.36
N ALA A 9 -3.89 -1.11 1.76
CA ALA A 9 -5.03 -0.62 2.52
C ALA A 9 -6.33 -0.59 1.71
N GLN A 10 -6.22 -0.57 0.38
CA GLN A 10 -7.40 -0.50 -0.49
C GLN A 10 -7.86 -1.87 -0.97
N THR A 11 -6.93 -2.76 -1.29
CA THR A 11 -7.26 -4.03 -1.92
C THR A 11 -6.92 -5.25 -1.08
N ASP A 12 -6.20 -5.06 0.01
CA ASP A 12 -5.71 -6.13 0.88
C ASP A 12 -4.73 -7.08 0.18
N ARG A 13 -4.18 -6.66 -0.94
CA ARG A 13 -3.17 -7.45 -1.63
C ARG A 13 -1.87 -7.42 -0.85
N ALA A 14 -1.13 -8.53 -0.91
CA ALA A 14 0.19 -8.59 -0.31
C ALA A 14 1.16 -7.80 -1.19
N ILE A 15 1.92 -6.91 -0.57
CA ILE A 15 2.91 -6.08 -1.27
C ILE A 15 4.27 -6.40 -0.68
N PRO A 16 5.16 -7.08 -1.44
CA PRO A 16 6.51 -7.31 -0.96
C PRO A 16 7.20 -5.97 -0.69
N LEU A 17 7.93 -5.87 0.39
CA LEU A 17 8.58 -4.62 0.76
C LEU A 17 9.54 -4.12 -0.30
N GLU A 18 10.17 -5.03 -1.04
CA GLU A 18 11.11 -4.65 -2.11
C GLU A 18 10.45 -3.92 -3.26
N VAL A 19 9.13 -4.09 -3.45
CA VAL A 19 8.42 -3.41 -4.53
C VAL A 19 7.47 -2.35 -4.02
N LEU A 20 7.42 -2.14 -2.71
CA LEU A 20 6.57 -1.12 -2.13
C LEU A 20 7.04 0.26 -2.56
N ARG A 21 6.15 1.04 -3.19
CA ARG A 21 6.46 2.38 -3.69
C ARG A 21 5.52 3.44 -3.12
N TYR A 22 4.32 3.05 -2.71
CA TYR A 22 3.30 3.99 -2.29
C TYR A 22 2.95 3.75 -0.83
N TRP A 23 3.21 4.75 -0.01
CA TRP A 23 3.04 4.66 1.43
C TRP A 23 2.57 6.00 1.96
N SER A 24 1.60 5.99 2.86
CA SER A 24 1.17 7.20 3.55
C SER A 24 1.69 7.20 4.98
N VAL A 25 2.56 8.12 5.30
CA VAL A 25 3.06 8.29 6.66
C VAL A 25 1.94 8.75 7.58
N GLU A 26 1.11 9.63 7.09
CA GLU A 26 0.02 10.19 7.89
C GLU A 26 -1.02 9.13 8.27
N ARG A 27 -1.34 8.26 7.34
CA ARG A 27 -2.34 7.21 7.57
C ARG A 27 -1.73 5.88 7.99
N GLN A 28 -0.41 5.77 7.90
CA GLN A 28 0.30 4.52 8.18
C GLN A 28 -0.24 3.39 7.32
N GLU A 29 -0.41 3.68 6.02
CA GLU A 29 -0.98 2.74 5.06
C GLU A 29 -0.08 2.54 3.87
N ALA A 30 -0.07 1.31 3.35
CA ALA A 30 0.65 0.98 2.13
C ALA A 30 -0.36 0.76 1.00
N TYR A 31 0.06 1.03 -0.23
CA TYR A 31 -0.80 0.91 -1.40
C TYR A 31 -0.09 0.12 -2.49
N ALA A 32 -0.85 -0.74 -3.18
CA ALA A 32 -0.27 -1.62 -4.20
C ALA A 32 0.21 -0.85 -5.43
N GLY A 33 -0.35 0.31 -5.69
CA GLY A 33 0.04 1.08 -6.86
C GLY A 33 -0.57 2.47 -6.85
N PRO A 34 -0.38 3.23 -7.94
CA PRO A 34 -0.88 4.61 -7.99
C PRO A 34 -2.40 4.72 -7.94
N SER A 35 -3.11 3.76 -8.53
CA SER A 35 -4.58 3.78 -8.48
C SER A 35 -5.08 3.68 -7.05
N GLU A 36 -4.49 2.79 -6.28
CA GLU A 36 -4.85 2.60 -4.88
C GLU A 36 -4.50 3.82 -4.05
N TYR A 37 -3.35 4.41 -4.35
CA TYR A 37 -2.91 5.62 -3.65
C TYR A 37 -3.88 6.77 -3.90
N LEU A 38 -4.26 6.97 -5.16
CA LEU A 38 -5.21 8.02 -5.53
C LEU A 38 -6.58 7.78 -4.91
N ALA A 39 -7.03 6.52 -4.88
CA ALA A 39 -8.30 6.18 -4.26
C ALA A 39 -8.31 6.55 -2.78
N ALA A 40 -7.19 6.32 -2.10
CA ALA A 40 -7.07 6.66 -0.69
C ALA A 40 -7.11 8.18 -0.47
N LEU A 41 -6.45 8.94 -1.36
CA LEU A 41 -6.46 10.40 -1.26
C LEU A 41 -7.84 10.98 -1.49
N ASN A 42 -8.65 10.34 -2.32
CA ASN A 42 -9.99 10.80 -2.64
C ASN A 42 -11.06 10.25 -1.71
N ALA A 43 -10.69 9.36 -0.81
CA ALA A 43 -11.65 8.80 0.13
C ALA A 43 -12.06 9.85 1.15
N PRO A 44 -13.34 9.87 1.54
CA PRO A 44 -13.81 10.81 2.55
C PRO A 44 -13.20 10.53 3.91
#